data_4ab0a32d068a04dcde81cfbea04fcfa6
#
_entry.id   4ab0a32d068a04dcde81cfbea04fcfa6
#
_cell.length_a   1.000
_cell.length_b   1.000
_cell.length_c   1.000
_cell.angle_alpha   90.00
_cell.angle_beta   90.00
_cell.angle_gamma   90.00
#
_symmetry.space_group_name_H-M   'P 1'
#
loop_
_entity.id
_entity.type
_entity.pdbx_description
1 polymer ?
#
loop_
_entity_poly.entity_id
_entity_poly.type
_entity_poly.pdbx_seq_one_letter_code
_entity_poly.pdbx_strand_id
1 'polypeptide(L)'
;MLKILALALATGPAWAGSNNASQVSHRAEQQGDQTHLVFVWRGGGGGKDRIESDVSSAEVESDKAIKRKVQLTDLHESMAKAARKSARSYKGVTLKATASKRGVQLQVSGPRSKAKAAMAAAQDAMEKRQARWMVENEVFEFDKGMLSYDHARIAAARAKAVAPVAAALRKGTRSDREFVERTLRFTQSIPYQKGKRGQDSGFQRPLALLARNKGDCDGKSALFLALIRAELPNVPLAMVYVPGHALVGVGIKPQKGDRTFRVDGRIYVMAEPVGPGAFPLGETARSNRRAGRRGTVRTVPK
;
A
#
# COMPACT_ATOMS: atom_id res chain seq x y z
N MET A 1 5.33 -21.65 -13.24
CA MET A 1 5.39 -20.29 -13.83
C MET A 1 4.97 -19.31 -12.75
N LEU A 2 5.92 -18.59 -12.15
CA LEU A 2 5.66 -17.57 -11.16
C LEU A 2 5.27 -16.28 -11.91
N LYS A 3 4.01 -15.84 -11.75
CA LYS A 3 3.52 -14.59 -12.34
C LYS A 3 3.67 -13.47 -11.35
N ILE A 4 4.32 -12.39 -11.77
CA ILE A 4 4.15 -11.09 -11.11
C ILE A 4 2.74 -10.65 -11.48
N LEU A 5 1.83 -10.61 -10.51
CA LEU A 5 0.51 -10.06 -10.77
C LEU A 5 0.64 -8.54 -10.86
N ALA A 6 0.77 -8.04 -12.08
CA ALA A 6 0.07 -6.81 -12.38
C ALA A 6 -1.41 -7.16 -12.19
N LEU A 7 -2.07 -6.56 -11.20
CA LEU A 7 -3.48 -6.75 -10.95
C LEU A 7 -4.22 -6.39 -12.25
N ALA A 8 -4.57 -7.42 -13.05
CA ALA A 8 -5.21 -7.23 -14.33
C ALA A 8 -6.55 -6.55 -14.07
N LEU A 9 -6.70 -5.35 -14.62
CA LEU A 9 -7.90 -4.57 -14.61
C LEU A 9 -9.06 -5.40 -15.20
N ALA A 10 -9.87 -5.96 -14.31
CA ALA A 10 -11.25 -6.23 -14.66
C ALA A 10 -11.87 -4.90 -15.09
N THR A 11 -12.62 -4.90 -16.19
CA THR A 11 -13.46 -3.81 -16.63
C THR A 11 -14.17 -3.25 -15.39
N GLY A 12 -13.81 -2.03 -14.99
CA GLY A 12 -14.32 -1.43 -13.77
C GLY A 12 -15.85 -1.41 -13.78
N PRO A 13 -16.49 -1.66 -12.65
CA PRO A 13 -17.94 -1.62 -12.54
C PRO A 13 -18.47 -0.28 -13.02
N ALA A 14 -19.57 -0.30 -13.75
CA ALA A 14 -20.30 0.89 -14.14
C ALA A 14 -20.69 1.65 -12.84
N TRP A 15 -20.10 2.80 -12.63
CA TRP A 15 -20.33 3.66 -11.47
C TRP A 15 -21.62 4.44 -11.67
N ALA A 16 -22.72 3.92 -11.20
CA ALA A 16 -23.98 4.65 -11.07
C ALA A 16 -24.16 5.12 -9.63
N GLY A 17 -23.58 6.24 -9.27
CA GLY A 17 -23.78 6.93 -8.00
C GLY A 17 -23.86 8.43 -8.24
N SER A 18 -24.97 9.06 -7.83
CA SER A 18 -25.32 10.46 -8.11
C SER A 18 -24.47 11.51 -7.37
N ASN A 19 -23.47 11.13 -6.59
CA ASN A 19 -22.58 12.03 -5.87
C ASN A 19 -21.14 11.81 -6.32
N ASN A 20 -20.75 12.40 -7.44
CA ASN A 20 -19.36 12.34 -7.90
C ASN A 20 -18.47 13.24 -7.01
N ALA A 21 -17.49 12.64 -6.32
CA ALA A 21 -16.39 13.39 -5.77
C ALA A 21 -15.62 14.00 -6.94
N SER A 22 -15.87 15.27 -7.25
CA SER A 22 -15.20 15.96 -8.35
C SER A 22 -14.20 16.96 -7.83
N GLN A 23 -12.96 16.84 -8.27
CA GLN A 23 -11.97 17.87 -8.09
C GLN A 23 -12.34 19.07 -8.95
N VAL A 24 -12.20 20.29 -8.37
CA VAL A 24 -12.45 21.55 -9.06
C VAL A 24 -11.16 22.11 -9.61
N SER A 25 -10.09 22.11 -8.81
CA SER A 25 -8.76 22.52 -9.24
C SER A 25 -7.67 21.87 -8.41
N HIS A 26 -6.48 21.81 -8.99
CA HIS A 26 -5.23 21.38 -8.35
C HIS A 26 -4.09 22.25 -8.85
N ARG A 27 -3.17 22.57 -7.95
CA ARG A 27 -1.89 23.20 -8.25
C ARG A 27 -0.79 22.58 -7.41
N ALA A 28 0.33 22.30 -8.02
CA ALA A 28 1.56 21.84 -7.35
C ALA A 28 2.72 22.63 -7.95
N GLU A 29 3.36 23.48 -7.15
CA GLU A 29 4.43 24.37 -7.59
C GLU A 29 5.63 24.22 -6.67
N GLN A 30 6.80 24.01 -7.24
CA GLN A 30 8.03 24.03 -6.48
C GLN A 30 8.42 25.47 -6.11
N GLN A 31 8.63 25.71 -4.84
CA GLN A 31 9.07 26.98 -4.25
C GLN A 31 10.25 26.70 -3.33
N GLY A 32 11.46 26.81 -3.90
CA GLY A 32 12.70 26.46 -3.19
C GLY A 32 12.75 24.97 -2.84
N ASP A 33 12.91 24.64 -1.56
CA ASP A 33 12.94 23.28 -1.01
C ASP A 33 11.55 22.70 -0.71
N GLN A 34 10.49 23.50 -0.88
CA GLN A 34 9.11 23.10 -0.66
C GLN A 34 8.35 22.97 -1.98
N THR A 35 7.36 22.07 -1.99
CA THR A 35 6.34 22.00 -3.03
C THR A 35 5.03 22.48 -2.44
N HIS A 36 4.55 23.61 -2.93
CA HIS A 36 3.26 24.19 -2.55
C HIS A 36 2.13 23.47 -3.27
N LEU A 37 1.18 22.93 -2.50
CA LEU A 37 0.04 22.16 -2.98
C LEU A 37 -1.25 22.89 -2.68
N VAL A 38 -2.10 23.06 -3.69
CA VAL A 38 -3.47 23.61 -3.54
C VAL A 38 -4.45 22.63 -4.15
N PHE A 39 -5.47 22.27 -3.38
CA PHE A 39 -6.56 21.42 -3.85
C PHE A 39 -7.89 22.07 -3.54
N VAL A 40 -8.80 22.05 -4.53
CA VAL A 40 -10.20 22.42 -4.38
C VAL A 40 -11.08 21.31 -4.92
N TRP A 41 -12.05 20.86 -4.14
CA TRP A 41 -12.97 19.79 -4.54
C TRP A 41 -14.41 20.08 -4.05
N ARG A 42 -15.38 19.33 -4.57
CA ARG A 42 -16.75 19.39 -4.06
C ARG A 42 -16.83 18.68 -2.71
N GLY A 43 -17.18 19.42 -1.67
CA GLY A 43 -17.36 18.94 -0.31
C GLY A 43 -18.71 18.25 -0.09
N GLY A 44 -18.93 17.79 1.12
CA GLY A 44 -20.24 17.31 1.57
C GLY A 44 -21.23 18.49 1.64
N GLY A 45 -22.47 18.26 1.17
CA GLY A 45 -23.50 19.29 1.18
C GLY A 45 -23.46 20.30 0.01
N GLY A 46 -22.68 20.02 -1.04
CA GLY A 46 -22.68 20.82 -2.29
C GLY A 46 -21.74 22.02 -2.30
N GLY A 47 -21.08 22.33 -1.19
CA GLY A 47 -20.05 23.39 -1.11
C GLY A 47 -18.72 22.97 -1.73
N LYS A 48 -17.77 23.91 -1.79
CA LYS A 48 -16.38 23.65 -2.15
C LYS A 48 -15.53 23.56 -0.88
N ASP A 49 -14.71 22.51 -0.80
CA ASP A 49 -13.63 22.39 0.15
C ASP A 49 -12.32 22.83 -0.48
N ARG A 50 -11.42 23.39 0.31
CA ARG A 50 -10.09 23.82 -0.11
C ARG A 50 -9.06 23.48 0.97
N ILE A 51 -7.88 23.05 0.53
CA ILE A 51 -6.67 23.00 1.37
C ILE A 51 -5.49 23.59 0.62
N GLU A 52 -4.57 24.13 1.38
CA GLU A 52 -3.23 24.54 0.96
C GLU A 52 -2.23 23.93 1.93
N SER A 53 -1.09 23.49 1.41
CA SER A 53 -0.05 22.86 2.23
C SER A 53 1.28 22.86 1.50
N ASP A 54 2.36 22.98 2.27
CA ASP A 54 3.73 22.85 1.79
C ASP A 54 4.30 21.52 2.23
N VAL A 55 4.95 20.80 1.31
CA VAL A 55 5.63 19.54 1.56
C VAL A 55 7.06 19.60 1.01
N SER A 56 7.98 18.81 1.57
CA SER A 56 9.36 18.78 1.10
C SER A 56 9.47 18.33 -0.37
N SER A 57 10.08 19.17 -1.20
CA SER A 57 10.35 18.84 -2.61
C SER A 57 11.26 17.61 -2.76
N ALA A 58 12.23 17.45 -1.85
CA ALA A 58 13.11 16.28 -1.84
C ALA A 58 12.34 14.97 -1.57
N GLU A 59 11.35 14.99 -0.67
CA GLU A 59 10.51 13.83 -0.40
C GLU A 59 9.54 13.54 -1.55
N VAL A 60 9.01 14.58 -2.22
CA VAL A 60 8.22 14.43 -3.45
C VAL A 60 9.03 13.75 -4.54
N GLU A 61 10.27 14.19 -4.78
CA GLU A 61 11.15 13.57 -5.78
C GLU A 61 11.54 12.14 -5.39
N SER A 62 11.80 11.89 -4.11
CA SER A 62 12.02 10.52 -3.60
C SER A 62 10.84 9.59 -3.85
N ASP A 63 9.62 10.08 -3.74
CA ASP A 63 8.40 9.31 -4.01
C ASP A 63 8.15 9.12 -5.52
N LYS A 64 8.57 10.08 -6.36
CA LYS A 64 8.51 9.96 -7.82
C LYS A 64 9.54 8.97 -8.37
N ALA A 65 10.68 8.84 -7.70
CA ALA A 65 11.73 7.90 -8.07
C ALA A 65 11.28 6.46 -7.73
N ILE A 66 10.37 5.91 -8.52
CA ILE A 66 9.98 4.49 -8.41
C ILE A 66 11.22 3.66 -8.68
N LYS A 67 11.74 3.05 -7.63
CA LYS A 67 12.84 2.12 -7.74
C LYS A 67 12.45 0.98 -8.69
N ARG A 68 13.45 0.46 -9.41
CA ARG A 68 13.41 -0.70 -10.30
C ARG A 68 12.30 -1.69 -9.92
N LYS A 69 11.56 -2.16 -10.91
CA LYS A 69 10.56 -3.22 -10.75
C LYS A 69 11.19 -4.40 -10.01
N VAL A 70 10.64 -4.71 -8.85
CA VAL A 70 11.13 -5.79 -7.98
C VAL A 70 10.96 -7.12 -8.70
N GLN A 71 12.04 -7.91 -8.82
CA GLN A 71 12.02 -9.20 -9.49
C GLN A 71 12.25 -10.32 -8.47
N LEU A 72 11.51 -11.41 -8.62
CA LEU A 72 11.68 -12.59 -7.78
C LEU A 72 13.06 -13.23 -7.91
N THR A 73 13.69 -13.08 -9.07
CA THR A 73 15.07 -13.52 -9.26
C THR A 73 16.04 -12.83 -8.31
N ASP A 74 15.86 -11.52 -8.07
CA ASP A 74 16.71 -10.75 -7.14
C ASP A 74 16.54 -11.27 -5.69
N LEU A 75 15.30 -11.63 -5.29
CA LEU A 75 15.02 -12.29 -4.01
C LEU A 75 15.74 -13.64 -3.92
N HIS A 76 15.55 -14.52 -4.93
CA HIS A 76 16.12 -15.85 -4.91
C HIS A 76 17.65 -15.84 -4.91
N GLU A 77 18.28 -14.92 -5.63
CA GLU A 77 19.75 -14.71 -5.58
C GLU A 77 20.21 -14.28 -4.19
N SER A 78 19.48 -13.35 -3.57
CA SER A 78 19.76 -12.90 -2.21
C SER A 78 19.63 -14.02 -1.18
N MET A 79 18.61 -14.88 -1.30
CA MET A 79 18.41 -16.06 -0.47
C MET A 79 19.52 -17.10 -0.68
N ALA A 80 19.88 -17.40 -1.93
CA ALA A 80 20.97 -18.34 -2.24
C ALA A 80 22.31 -17.85 -1.67
N LYS A 81 22.60 -16.54 -1.72
CA LYS A 81 23.77 -15.95 -1.08
C LYS A 81 23.76 -16.13 0.44
N ALA A 82 22.62 -15.95 1.08
CA ALA A 82 22.47 -16.16 2.52
C ALA A 82 22.69 -17.62 2.93
N ALA A 83 22.11 -18.57 2.16
CA ALA A 83 22.32 -20.01 2.37
C ALA A 83 23.80 -20.40 2.26
N ARG A 84 24.50 -19.95 1.21
CA ARG A 84 25.93 -20.23 1.06
C ARG A 84 26.77 -19.63 2.21
N LYS A 85 26.41 -18.45 2.68
CA LYS A 85 27.11 -17.80 3.82
C LYS A 85 26.93 -18.59 5.10
N SER A 86 25.73 -19.08 5.43
CA SER A 86 25.45 -19.83 6.66
C SER A 86 26.18 -21.16 6.72
N ALA A 87 26.42 -21.81 5.56
CA ALA A 87 27.10 -23.10 5.52
C ALA A 87 28.63 -23.03 5.75
N ARG A 88 29.25 -21.84 5.67
CA ARG A 88 30.72 -21.68 5.83
C ARG A 88 31.23 -22.11 7.20
N SER A 89 30.40 -22.05 8.22
CA SER A 89 30.77 -22.50 9.59
C SER A 89 30.87 -24.02 9.74
N TYR A 90 30.39 -24.81 8.79
CA TYR A 90 30.35 -26.24 8.85
C TYR A 90 31.55 -26.87 8.11
N LYS A 91 32.69 -27.01 8.80
CA LYS A 91 33.91 -27.61 8.23
C LYS A 91 33.64 -29.04 7.69
N GLY A 92 34.09 -29.30 6.44
CA GLY A 92 33.92 -30.59 5.74
C GLY A 92 32.52 -30.74 5.08
N VAL A 93 31.72 -29.68 5.03
CA VAL A 93 30.44 -29.65 4.29
C VAL A 93 30.58 -28.73 3.10
N THR A 94 30.09 -29.17 1.94
CA THR A 94 29.91 -28.34 0.75
C THR A 94 28.42 -28.12 0.55
N LEU A 95 27.98 -26.84 0.50
CA LEU A 95 26.60 -26.46 0.18
C LEU A 95 26.60 -25.64 -1.12
N LYS A 96 25.87 -26.14 -2.12
CA LYS A 96 25.56 -25.42 -3.36
C LYS A 96 24.13 -24.89 -3.23
N ALA A 97 23.96 -23.59 -3.47
CA ALA A 97 22.65 -22.94 -3.54
C ALA A 97 22.53 -22.23 -4.88
N THR A 98 21.59 -22.66 -5.70
CA THR A 98 21.36 -22.14 -7.06
C THR A 98 20.02 -21.44 -7.12
N ALA A 99 20.03 -20.16 -7.47
CA ALA A 99 18.83 -19.38 -7.68
C ALA A 99 18.29 -19.59 -9.10
N SER A 100 16.97 -19.60 -9.22
CA SER A 100 16.25 -19.66 -10.49
C SER A 100 14.97 -18.83 -10.41
N LYS A 101 14.24 -18.68 -11.53
CA LYS A 101 12.90 -18.07 -11.54
C LYS A 101 11.88 -18.84 -10.66
N ARG A 102 12.14 -20.11 -10.34
CA ARG A 102 11.22 -20.98 -9.58
C ARG A 102 11.54 -21.06 -8.08
N GLY A 103 12.68 -20.51 -7.64
CA GLY A 103 13.14 -20.57 -6.25
C GLY A 103 14.63 -20.86 -6.14
N VAL A 104 15.05 -21.25 -4.94
CA VAL A 104 16.43 -21.63 -4.62
C VAL A 104 16.51 -23.13 -4.43
N GLN A 105 17.38 -23.77 -5.18
CA GLN A 105 17.70 -25.19 -5.02
C GLN A 105 18.94 -25.32 -4.14
N LEU A 106 18.86 -26.18 -3.12
CA LEU A 106 19.97 -26.49 -2.23
C LEU A 106 20.46 -27.92 -2.49
N GLN A 107 21.79 -28.07 -2.55
CA GLN A 107 22.48 -29.36 -2.55
C GLN A 107 23.55 -29.32 -1.48
N VAL A 108 23.62 -30.35 -0.65
CA VAL A 108 24.60 -30.47 0.43
C VAL A 108 25.32 -31.79 0.36
N SER A 109 26.62 -31.76 0.58
CA SER A 109 27.48 -32.96 0.68
C SER A 109 28.45 -32.84 1.86
N GLY A 110 28.81 -33.98 2.46
CA GLY A 110 29.67 -34.05 3.64
C GLY A 110 29.19 -35.08 4.66
N PRO A 111 29.81 -35.17 5.84
CA PRO A 111 29.37 -36.06 6.92
C PRO A 111 27.90 -35.82 7.28
N ARG A 112 27.14 -36.93 7.36
CA ARG A 112 25.65 -36.89 7.45
C ARG A 112 25.09 -35.94 8.50
N SER A 113 25.62 -35.95 9.72
CA SER A 113 25.15 -35.09 10.82
C SER A 113 25.44 -33.63 10.53
N LYS A 114 26.65 -33.31 10.06
CA LYS A 114 27.05 -31.91 9.69
C LYS A 114 26.29 -31.41 8.47
N ALA A 115 26.08 -32.26 7.46
CA ALA A 115 25.30 -31.92 6.28
C ALA A 115 23.84 -31.58 6.63
N LYS A 116 23.20 -32.36 7.54
CA LYS A 116 21.86 -32.09 8.05
C LYS A 116 21.80 -30.74 8.78
N ALA A 117 22.77 -30.46 9.65
CA ALA A 117 22.83 -29.18 10.37
C ALA A 117 23.08 -27.99 9.44
N ALA A 118 23.97 -28.14 8.47
CA ALA A 118 24.23 -27.10 7.46
C ALA A 118 22.98 -26.80 6.58
N MET A 119 22.23 -27.82 6.21
CA MET A 119 20.98 -27.68 5.46
C MET A 119 19.95 -26.89 6.27
N ALA A 120 19.73 -27.22 7.54
CA ALA A 120 18.82 -26.52 8.42
C ALA A 120 19.22 -25.04 8.61
N ALA A 121 20.52 -24.78 8.82
CA ALA A 121 21.03 -23.41 8.93
C ALA A 121 20.87 -22.61 7.62
N ALA A 122 21.01 -23.27 6.47
CA ALA A 122 20.80 -22.65 5.17
C ALA A 122 19.32 -22.26 4.96
N GLN A 123 18.40 -23.14 5.34
CA GLN A 123 16.95 -22.86 5.28
C GLN A 123 16.56 -21.69 6.18
N ASP A 124 16.99 -21.69 7.45
CA ASP A 124 16.74 -20.58 8.39
C ASP A 124 17.32 -19.24 7.87
N ALA A 125 18.55 -19.28 7.33
CA ALA A 125 19.17 -18.10 6.74
C ALA A 125 18.42 -17.57 5.51
N MET A 126 17.85 -18.45 4.69
CA MET A 126 17.00 -18.08 3.56
C MET A 126 15.70 -17.44 4.02
N GLU A 127 15.00 -18.02 4.99
CA GLU A 127 13.75 -17.47 5.54
C GLU A 127 13.97 -16.07 6.15
N LYS A 128 15.01 -15.92 6.98
CA LYS A 128 15.39 -14.62 7.55
C LYS A 128 15.77 -13.60 6.49
N ARG A 129 16.44 -14.03 5.41
CA ARG A 129 16.80 -13.14 4.29
C ARG A 129 15.56 -12.74 3.48
N GLN A 130 14.65 -13.65 3.20
CA GLN A 130 13.38 -13.39 2.52
C GLN A 130 12.58 -12.34 3.28
N ALA A 131 12.37 -12.53 4.57
CA ALA A 131 11.62 -11.58 5.39
C ALA A 131 12.24 -10.16 5.35
N ARG A 132 13.56 -10.06 5.53
CA ARG A 132 14.27 -8.77 5.47
C ARG A 132 14.21 -8.15 4.08
N TRP A 133 14.42 -8.95 3.02
CA TRP A 133 14.39 -8.47 1.64
C TRP A 133 13.02 -7.91 1.26
N MET A 134 11.93 -8.55 1.70
CA MET A 134 10.57 -8.04 1.49
C MET A 134 10.37 -6.67 2.14
N VAL A 135 10.88 -6.48 3.36
CA VAL A 135 10.83 -5.19 4.05
C VAL A 135 11.67 -4.12 3.33
N GLU A 136 12.91 -4.46 2.95
CA GLU A 136 13.83 -3.56 2.24
C GLU A 136 13.31 -3.09 0.88
N ASN A 137 12.49 -3.92 0.23
CA ASN A 137 11.90 -3.63 -1.09
C ASN A 137 10.43 -3.21 -1.01
N GLU A 138 9.88 -3.04 0.21
CA GLU A 138 8.50 -2.62 0.44
C GLU A 138 7.49 -3.52 -0.29
N VAL A 139 7.70 -4.84 -0.25
CA VAL A 139 6.81 -5.82 -0.87
C VAL A 139 6.38 -6.90 0.13
N PHE A 140 5.29 -7.57 -0.19
CA PHE A 140 4.82 -8.76 0.53
C PHE A 140 4.32 -9.81 -0.46
N GLU A 141 4.25 -11.05 -0.01
CA GLU A 141 3.65 -12.13 -0.78
C GLU A 141 2.12 -12.05 -0.64
N PHE A 142 1.45 -11.70 -1.74
CA PHE A 142 0.00 -11.52 -1.79
C PHE A 142 -0.73 -12.86 -1.91
N ASP A 143 -0.22 -13.75 -2.75
CA ASP A 143 -0.66 -15.13 -2.95
C ASP A 143 0.57 -15.95 -3.33
N LYS A 144 0.47 -17.29 -3.28
CA LYS A 144 1.60 -18.20 -3.49
C LYS A 144 2.51 -17.77 -4.65
N GLY A 145 3.66 -17.20 -4.29
CA GLY A 145 4.67 -16.74 -5.23
C GLY A 145 4.34 -15.45 -6.00
N MET A 146 3.34 -14.68 -5.58
CA MET A 146 3.04 -13.37 -6.15
C MET A 146 3.42 -12.26 -5.17
N LEU A 147 4.31 -11.36 -5.60
CA LEU A 147 4.70 -10.19 -4.82
C LEU A 147 3.83 -8.99 -5.21
N SER A 148 3.41 -8.23 -4.20
CA SER A 148 2.78 -6.92 -4.34
C SER A 148 3.52 -5.91 -3.48
N TYR A 149 3.40 -4.61 -3.79
CA TYR A 149 3.88 -3.57 -2.88
C TYR A 149 3.14 -3.63 -1.55
N ASP A 150 3.86 -3.43 -0.45
CA ASP A 150 3.28 -3.35 0.90
C ASP A 150 2.75 -1.93 1.16
N HIS A 151 1.60 -1.63 0.56
CA HIS A 151 0.96 -0.32 0.63
C HIS A 151 0.65 0.09 2.07
N ALA A 152 0.38 -0.88 2.96
CA ALA A 152 0.16 -0.63 4.38
C ALA A 152 1.44 -0.10 5.06
N ARG A 153 2.59 -0.73 4.80
CA ARG A 153 3.89 -0.29 5.31
C ARG A 153 4.32 1.04 4.69
N ILE A 154 4.10 1.21 3.39
CA ILE A 154 4.40 2.45 2.68
C ILE A 154 3.58 3.61 3.24
N ALA A 155 2.29 3.40 3.52
CA ALA A 155 1.43 4.40 4.16
C ALA A 155 1.97 4.82 5.54
N ALA A 156 2.36 3.85 6.38
CA ALA A 156 2.97 4.15 7.68
C ALA A 156 4.29 4.94 7.55
N ALA A 157 5.17 4.51 6.64
CA ALA A 157 6.47 5.16 6.42
C ALA A 157 6.34 6.59 5.86
N ARG A 158 5.24 6.90 5.16
CA ARG A 158 4.99 8.22 4.56
C ARG A 158 4.10 9.13 5.39
N ALA A 159 3.59 8.67 6.53
CA ALA A 159 2.71 9.46 7.39
C ALA A 159 3.33 10.82 7.79
N LYS A 160 4.60 10.82 8.20
CA LYS A 160 5.32 12.07 8.55
C LYS A 160 5.43 13.02 7.36
N ALA A 161 5.72 12.51 6.18
CA ALA A 161 5.91 13.33 4.98
C ALA A 161 4.61 13.98 4.48
N VAL A 162 3.46 13.34 4.69
CA VAL A 162 2.15 13.91 4.34
C VAL A 162 1.47 14.66 5.50
N ALA A 163 2.10 14.76 6.66
CA ALA A 163 1.52 15.39 7.85
C ALA A 163 1.04 16.83 7.61
N PRO A 164 1.73 17.71 6.85
CA PRO A 164 1.23 19.04 6.57
C PRO A 164 -0.11 19.03 5.82
N VAL A 165 -0.29 18.11 4.88
CA VAL A 165 -1.56 17.94 4.13
C VAL A 165 -2.65 17.38 5.06
N ALA A 166 -2.31 16.44 5.93
CA ALA A 166 -3.24 15.88 6.91
C ALA A 166 -3.72 16.94 7.90
N ALA A 167 -2.81 17.78 8.41
CA ALA A 167 -3.15 18.92 9.28
C ALA A 167 -4.10 19.93 8.58
N ALA A 168 -3.85 20.24 7.31
CA ALA A 168 -4.75 21.08 6.53
C ALA A 168 -6.16 20.47 6.38
N LEU A 169 -6.24 19.14 6.20
CA LEU A 169 -7.52 18.41 6.17
C LEU A 169 -8.19 18.36 7.56
N ARG A 170 -7.42 18.28 8.65
CA ARG A 170 -7.92 18.27 10.02
C ARG A 170 -8.53 19.61 10.43
N LYS A 171 -8.01 20.71 9.91
CA LYS A 171 -8.47 22.05 10.25
C LYS A 171 -9.97 22.24 9.97
N GLY A 172 -10.72 22.61 10.99
CA GLY A 172 -12.17 22.83 10.91
C GLY A 172 -13.03 21.57 11.10
N THR A 173 -12.43 20.39 11.30
CA THR A 173 -13.19 19.18 11.69
C THR A 173 -13.36 19.11 13.21
N ARG A 174 -14.51 18.61 13.69
CA ARG A 174 -14.87 18.56 15.12
C ARG A 174 -14.65 17.20 15.76
N SER A 175 -14.44 16.16 14.94
CA SER A 175 -14.24 14.78 15.39
C SER A 175 -13.29 14.02 14.49
N ASP A 176 -12.77 12.88 14.99
CA ASP A 176 -11.94 11.98 14.19
C ASP A 176 -12.70 11.43 13.01
N ARG A 177 -13.99 11.12 13.19
CA ARG A 177 -14.84 10.64 12.10
C ARG A 177 -15.00 11.68 11.00
N GLU A 178 -15.27 12.94 11.36
CA GLU A 178 -15.41 14.04 10.39
C GLU A 178 -14.09 14.26 9.61
N PHE A 179 -12.95 14.16 10.29
CA PHE A 179 -11.64 14.20 9.64
C PHE A 179 -11.46 13.03 8.65
N VAL A 180 -11.80 11.80 9.06
CA VAL A 180 -11.72 10.61 8.20
C VAL A 180 -12.63 10.77 6.98
N GLU A 181 -13.85 11.25 7.15
CA GLU A 181 -14.81 11.49 6.07
C GLU A 181 -14.34 12.58 5.10
N ARG A 182 -13.78 13.69 5.62
CA ARG A 182 -13.20 14.75 4.79
C ARG A 182 -12.00 14.25 4.00
N THR A 183 -11.10 13.50 4.64
CA THR A 183 -9.94 12.89 4.00
C THR A 183 -10.36 11.89 2.92
N LEU A 184 -11.43 11.12 3.17
CA LEU A 184 -11.99 10.19 2.20
C LEU A 184 -12.47 10.92 0.94
N ARG A 185 -13.28 11.99 1.09
CA ARG A 185 -13.77 12.80 -0.03
C ARG A 185 -12.63 13.48 -0.79
N PHE A 186 -11.66 14.03 -0.08
CA PHE A 186 -10.46 14.58 -0.68
C PHE A 186 -9.77 13.54 -1.57
N THR A 187 -9.48 12.34 -1.03
CA THR A 187 -8.79 11.29 -1.78
C THR A 187 -9.63 10.79 -2.96
N GLN A 188 -10.94 10.64 -2.79
CA GLN A 188 -11.87 10.30 -3.88
C GLN A 188 -11.85 11.32 -5.00
N SER A 189 -11.69 12.62 -4.69
CA SER A 189 -11.69 13.70 -5.67
C SER A 189 -10.49 13.67 -6.61
N ILE A 190 -9.36 13.11 -6.20
CA ILE A 190 -8.17 13.01 -7.04
C ILE A 190 -8.48 12.12 -8.26
N PRO A 191 -8.14 12.54 -9.49
CA PRO A 191 -8.43 11.79 -10.70
C PRO A 191 -7.86 10.36 -10.68
N TYR A 192 -8.65 9.42 -11.20
CA TYR A 192 -8.22 8.02 -11.30
C TYR A 192 -7.27 7.83 -12.49
N GLN A 193 -6.12 7.23 -12.23
CA GLN A 193 -5.17 6.83 -13.27
C GLN A 193 -5.52 5.43 -13.78
N LYS A 194 -6.06 5.35 -14.98
CA LYS A 194 -6.20 4.05 -15.67
C LYS A 194 -4.85 3.63 -16.24
N GLY A 195 -4.41 2.40 -15.93
CA GLY A 195 -3.30 1.77 -16.66
C GLY A 195 -3.67 1.56 -18.13
N LYS A 196 -2.69 1.52 -19.03
CA LYS A 196 -2.90 1.03 -20.38
C LYS A 196 -3.23 -0.45 -20.31
N ARG A 197 -4.13 -0.93 -21.19
CA ARG A 197 -4.55 -2.34 -21.22
C ARG A 197 -3.32 -3.28 -21.24
N GLY A 198 -3.19 -4.12 -20.22
CA GLY A 198 -2.05 -5.04 -20.06
C GLY A 198 -0.76 -4.40 -19.47
N GLN A 199 -0.77 -3.13 -19.12
CA GLN A 199 0.31 -2.46 -18.39
C GLN A 199 -0.18 -2.05 -17.01
N ASP A 200 0.64 -2.33 -16.00
CA ASP A 200 0.48 -1.80 -14.66
C ASP A 200 0.56 -0.26 -14.76
N SER A 201 -0.39 0.45 -14.12
CA SER A 201 -0.35 1.91 -14.04
C SER A 201 0.87 2.41 -13.27
N GLY A 202 1.58 1.49 -12.61
CA GLY A 202 2.66 1.75 -11.68
C GLY A 202 2.15 2.32 -10.37
N PHE A 203 2.49 1.68 -9.26
CA PHE A 203 2.17 2.18 -7.94
C PHE A 203 2.78 3.58 -7.73
N GLN A 204 1.98 4.53 -7.28
CA GLN A 204 2.42 5.86 -6.88
C GLN A 204 2.40 6.00 -5.38
N ARG A 205 3.54 6.42 -4.83
CA ARG A 205 3.64 6.74 -3.40
C ARG A 205 2.89 8.04 -3.07
N PRO A 206 2.51 8.24 -1.81
CA PRO A 206 1.61 9.32 -1.39
C PRO A 206 1.97 10.72 -1.90
N LEU A 207 3.22 11.17 -1.74
CA LEU A 207 3.62 12.52 -2.18
C LEU A 207 3.70 12.65 -3.71
N ALA A 208 4.17 11.59 -4.41
CA ALA A 208 4.15 11.59 -5.87
C ALA A 208 2.74 11.65 -6.43
N LEU A 209 1.77 10.97 -5.77
CA LEU A 209 0.37 11.01 -6.14
C LEU A 209 -0.23 12.42 -5.93
N LEU A 210 0.05 13.06 -4.80
CA LEU A 210 -0.37 14.43 -4.52
C LEU A 210 0.18 15.41 -5.57
N ALA A 211 1.49 15.36 -5.86
CA ALA A 211 2.13 16.27 -6.81
C ALA A 211 1.67 16.03 -8.26
N ARG A 212 1.46 14.77 -8.67
CA ARG A 212 0.98 14.41 -10.02
C ARG A 212 -0.53 14.52 -10.17
N ASN A 213 -1.25 14.62 -9.07
CA ASN A 213 -2.71 14.71 -9.00
C ASN A 213 -3.44 13.59 -9.74
N LYS A 214 -2.97 12.37 -9.63
CA LYS A 214 -3.63 11.17 -10.16
C LYS A 214 -3.07 9.92 -9.53
N GLY A 215 -3.92 8.89 -9.37
CA GLY A 215 -3.52 7.61 -8.80
C GLY A 215 -4.52 6.50 -9.09
N ASP A 216 -4.06 5.27 -8.96
CA ASP A 216 -4.90 4.07 -9.03
C ASP A 216 -5.51 3.71 -7.65
N CYS A 217 -6.16 2.54 -7.55
CA CYS A 217 -6.81 2.12 -6.30
C CYS A 217 -5.81 1.94 -5.16
N ASP A 218 -4.65 1.37 -5.44
CA ASP A 218 -3.63 1.06 -4.44
C ASP A 218 -2.96 2.35 -3.94
N GLY A 219 -2.57 3.24 -4.86
CA GLY A 219 -1.97 4.53 -4.53
C GLY A 219 -2.90 5.43 -3.74
N LYS A 220 -4.17 5.53 -4.13
CA LYS A 220 -5.16 6.34 -3.42
C LYS A 220 -5.47 5.79 -2.03
N SER A 221 -5.53 4.46 -1.89
CA SER A 221 -5.71 3.81 -0.59
C SER A 221 -4.50 4.03 0.32
N ALA A 222 -3.27 3.92 -0.20
CA ALA A 222 -2.05 4.20 0.55
C ALA A 222 -1.98 5.69 0.99
N LEU A 223 -2.34 6.62 0.12
CA LEU A 223 -2.42 8.05 0.47
C LEU A 223 -3.42 8.30 1.60
N PHE A 224 -4.63 7.76 1.48
CA PHE A 224 -5.66 7.90 2.50
C PHE A 224 -5.18 7.38 3.86
N LEU A 225 -4.60 6.17 3.88
CA LEU A 225 -4.07 5.57 5.11
C LEU A 225 -2.91 6.40 5.70
N ALA A 226 -2.02 6.95 4.87
CA ALA A 226 -0.92 7.80 5.31
C ALA A 226 -1.44 9.09 5.97
N LEU A 227 -2.42 9.75 5.37
CA LEU A 227 -3.05 10.96 5.92
C LEU A 227 -3.75 10.68 7.26
N ILE A 228 -4.49 9.57 7.37
CA ILE A 228 -5.11 9.20 8.64
C ILE A 228 -4.06 8.86 9.69
N ARG A 229 -3.00 8.11 9.34
CA ARG A 229 -1.91 7.77 10.27
C ARG A 229 -1.17 9.01 10.79
N ALA A 230 -1.03 10.06 9.97
CA ALA A 230 -0.36 11.30 10.35
C ALA A 230 -1.08 12.02 11.51
N GLU A 231 -2.40 12.09 11.47
CA GLU A 231 -3.22 12.82 12.45
C GLU A 231 -3.76 11.92 13.58
N LEU A 232 -3.97 10.64 13.29
CA LEU A 232 -4.54 9.67 14.21
C LEU A 232 -3.58 8.48 14.40
N PRO A 233 -2.41 8.68 15.02
CA PRO A 233 -1.33 7.68 15.05
C PRO A 233 -1.71 6.39 15.78
N ASN A 234 -2.70 6.42 16.67
CA ASN A 234 -3.14 5.25 17.45
C ASN A 234 -4.34 4.53 16.85
N VAL A 235 -5.00 5.10 15.83
CA VAL A 235 -6.15 4.46 15.19
C VAL A 235 -5.66 3.24 14.39
N PRO A 236 -6.24 2.05 14.62
CA PRO A 236 -5.94 0.87 13.81
C PRO A 236 -6.37 1.10 12.36
N LEU A 237 -5.47 0.79 11.43
CA LEU A 237 -5.70 0.96 9.99
C LEU A 237 -5.37 -0.33 9.25
N ALA A 238 -6.08 -0.60 8.17
CA ALA A 238 -5.86 -1.78 7.36
C ALA A 238 -6.06 -1.50 5.88
N MET A 239 -5.23 -2.11 5.05
CA MET A 239 -5.42 -2.25 3.61
C MET A 239 -6.19 -3.54 3.33
N VAL A 240 -7.17 -3.50 2.44
CA VAL A 240 -8.01 -4.65 2.07
C VAL A 240 -7.91 -4.85 0.56
N TYR A 241 -7.27 -5.93 0.15
CA TYR A 241 -7.12 -6.30 -1.26
C TYR A 241 -8.20 -7.29 -1.66
N VAL A 242 -8.84 -7.02 -2.78
CA VAL A 242 -9.78 -7.93 -3.46
C VAL A 242 -9.37 -8.07 -4.93
N PRO A 243 -9.84 -9.07 -5.66
CA PRO A 243 -9.52 -9.20 -7.06
C PRO A 243 -9.83 -7.92 -7.84
N GLY A 244 -8.79 -7.30 -8.42
CA GLY A 244 -8.89 -6.09 -9.24
C GLY A 244 -9.15 -4.79 -8.47
N HIS A 245 -9.11 -4.77 -7.13
CA HIS A 245 -9.39 -3.56 -6.36
C HIS A 245 -8.76 -3.54 -4.97
N ALA A 246 -8.59 -2.34 -4.41
CA ALA A 246 -8.14 -2.12 -3.04
C ALA A 246 -9.06 -1.15 -2.31
N LEU A 247 -9.34 -1.48 -1.05
CA LEU A 247 -10.11 -0.68 -0.10
C LEU A 247 -9.33 -0.55 1.20
N VAL A 248 -9.91 0.15 2.16
CA VAL A 248 -9.29 0.34 3.47
C VAL A 248 -10.27 0.09 4.62
N GLY A 249 -9.71 -0.15 5.80
CA GLY A 249 -10.43 -0.21 7.05
C GLY A 249 -9.86 0.81 8.04
N VAL A 250 -10.75 1.50 8.76
CA VAL A 250 -10.39 2.47 9.79
C VAL A 250 -11.02 2.03 11.11
N GLY A 251 -10.19 1.85 12.14
CA GLY A 251 -10.60 1.36 13.48
C GLY A 251 -11.21 2.44 14.36
N ILE A 252 -12.21 3.16 13.86
CA ILE A 252 -13.01 4.12 14.62
C ILE A 252 -14.34 3.50 15.05
N LYS A 253 -15.05 4.15 16.00
CA LYS A 253 -16.35 3.68 16.48
C LYS A 253 -17.36 3.62 15.33
N PRO A 254 -17.93 2.44 15.03
CA PRO A 254 -18.93 2.30 13.98
C PRO A 254 -20.22 3.05 14.32
N GLN A 255 -20.91 3.54 13.29
CA GLN A 255 -22.27 4.08 13.39
C GLN A 255 -23.26 3.11 12.74
N LYS A 256 -24.56 3.34 13.00
CA LYS A 256 -25.64 2.56 12.38
C LYS A 256 -25.56 2.68 10.86
N GLY A 257 -25.50 1.55 10.18
CA GLY A 257 -25.38 1.49 8.71
C GLY A 257 -23.98 1.29 8.19
N ASP A 258 -22.93 1.54 9.00
CA ASP A 258 -21.54 1.30 8.57
C ASP A 258 -21.29 -0.17 8.24
N ARG A 259 -20.66 -0.41 7.10
CA ARG A 259 -20.07 -1.72 6.81
C ARG A 259 -18.77 -1.84 7.57
N THR A 260 -18.66 -2.96 8.27
CA THR A 260 -17.49 -3.26 9.08
C THR A 260 -16.94 -4.64 8.78
N PHE A 261 -15.69 -4.85 9.13
CA PHE A 261 -15.06 -6.17 9.20
C PHE A 261 -14.21 -6.27 10.46
N ARG A 262 -13.79 -7.48 10.80
CA ARG A 262 -13.01 -7.75 12.00
C ARG A 262 -11.71 -8.46 11.63
N VAL A 263 -10.59 -7.98 12.19
CA VAL A 263 -9.26 -8.61 12.10
C VAL A 263 -8.63 -8.55 13.48
N ASP A 264 -8.08 -9.67 13.94
CA ASP A 264 -7.40 -9.81 15.23
C ASP A 264 -8.20 -9.18 16.39
N GLY A 265 -9.51 -9.48 16.42
CA GLY A 265 -10.44 -8.99 17.44
C GLY A 265 -10.87 -7.51 17.30
N ARG A 266 -10.27 -6.73 16.41
CA ARG A 266 -10.57 -5.30 16.19
C ARG A 266 -11.59 -5.10 15.09
N ILE A 267 -12.49 -4.12 15.29
CA ILE A 267 -13.51 -3.74 14.30
C ILE A 267 -12.96 -2.58 13.47
N TYR A 268 -13.15 -2.66 12.16
CA TYR A 268 -12.79 -1.63 11.21
C TYR A 268 -14.03 -1.19 10.41
N VAL A 269 -14.23 0.11 10.29
CA VAL A 269 -15.20 0.70 9.37
C VAL A 269 -14.58 0.73 7.98
N MET A 270 -15.31 0.24 6.98
CA MET A 270 -14.80 0.21 5.60
C MET A 270 -14.83 1.59 4.97
N ALA A 271 -13.83 1.87 4.14
CA ALA A 271 -13.81 3.05 3.27
C ALA A 271 -13.29 2.68 1.88
N GLU A 272 -13.78 3.39 0.87
CA GLU A 272 -13.40 3.22 -0.54
C GLU A 272 -12.80 4.52 -1.09
N PRO A 273 -11.46 4.75 -0.93
CA PRO A 273 -10.80 6.00 -1.33
C PRO A 273 -10.78 6.25 -2.85
N VAL A 274 -11.29 5.33 -3.64
CA VAL A 274 -11.24 5.35 -5.09
C VAL A 274 -12.46 6.06 -5.66
N GLY A 275 -12.26 7.23 -6.31
CA GLY A 275 -13.28 7.89 -7.11
C GLY A 275 -13.40 7.32 -8.54
N PRO A 276 -14.37 7.77 -9.33
CA PRO A 276 -15.24 8.92 -9.09
C PRO A 276 -16.47 8.67 -8.19
N GLY A 277 -16.74 7.44 -7.76
CA GLY A 277 -17.81 7.18 -6.80
C GLY A 277 -17.51 7.83 -5.45
N ALA A 278 -18.39 8.70 -4.95
CA ALA A 278 -18.26 9.32 -3.65
C ALA A 278 -18.98 8.50 -2.58
N PHE A 279 -18.48 7.31 -2.28
CA PHE A 279 -19.03 6.49 -1.21
C PHE A 279 -18.71 7.13 0.15
N PRO A 280 -19.74 7.35 1.01
CA PRO A 280 -19.52 7.77 2.37
C PRO A 280 -18.68 6.73 3.15
N LEU A 281 -18.10 7.16 4.25
CA LEU A 281 -17.46 6.26 5.19
C LEU A 281 -18.47 5.20 5.68
N GLY A 282 -18.06 3.96 5.71
CA GLY A 282 -18.95 2.84 6.01
C GLY A 282 -19.70 2.27 4.79
N GLU A 283 -19.55 2.90 3.61
CA GLU A 283 -20.14 2.39 2.38
C GLU A 283 -19.09 1.97 1.35
N THR A 284 -19.46 1.03 0.50
CA THR A 284 -18.62 0.54 -0.63
C THR A 284 -19.51 0.17 -1.81
N ALA A 285 -18.93 0.08 -3.00
CA ALA A 285 -19.61 -0.46 -4.16
C ALA A 285 -20.25 -1.83 -3.86
N ARG A 286 -21.35 -2.17 -4.53
CA ARG A 286 -22.08 -3.44 -4.33
C ARG A 286 -21.18 -4.67 -4.52
N SER A 287 -20.27 -4.64 -5.50
CA SER A 287 -19.28 -5.68 -5.78
C SER A 287 -18.33 -5.91 -4.60
N ASN A 288 -18.06 -4.88 -3.81
CA ASN A 288 -17.08 -4.88 -2.73
C ASN A 288 -17.69 -5.18 -1.34
N ARG A 289 -18.99 -5.46 -1.28
CA ARG A 289 -19.70 -5.66 0.00
C ARG A 289 -19.12 -6.74 0.91
N ARG A 290 -18.42 -7.73 0.34
CA ARG A 290 -17.80 -8.84 1.09
C ARG A 290 -16.26 -8.74 1.15
N ALA A 291 -15.70 -7.59 0.77
CA ALA A 291 -14.24 -7.38 0.70
C ALA A 291 -13.54 -7.72 2.02
N GLY A 292 -14.04 -7.23 3.15
CA GLY A 292 -13.45 -7.50 4.45
C GLY A 292 -13.49 -8.97 4.92
N ARG A 293 -14.30 -9.82 4.28
CA ARG A 293 -14.38 -11.27 4.57
C ARG A 293 -13.63 -12.14 3.57
N ARG A 294 -13.44 -11.66 2.34
CA ARG A 294 -12.86 -12.42 1.23
C ARG A 294 -11.54 -11.86 0.73
N GLY A 295 -11.21 -10.64 1.11
CA GLY A 295 -9.99 -9.97 0.72
C GLY A 295 -8.81 -10.36 1.61
N THR A 296 -7.61 -10.17 1.07
CA THR A 296 -6.38 -10.21 1.86
C THR A 296 -6.25 -8.91 2.64
N VAL A 297 -6.14 -9.00 3.96
CA VAL A 297 -6.04 -7.83 4.84
C VAL A 297 -4.61 -7.66 5.33
N ARG A 298 -4.10 -6.44 5.23
CA ARG A 298 -2.79 -6.03 5.76
C ARG A 298 -3.00 -4.87 6.73
N THR A 299 -2.69 -5.07 8.01
CA THR A 299 -2.72 -4.00 9.01
C THR A 299 -1.58 -3.03 8.77
N VAL A 300 -1.85 -1.73 8.95
CA VAL A 300 -0.85 -0.67 8.84
C VAL A 300 -0.01 -0.68 10.12
N PRO A 301 1.32 -0.78 10.05
CA PRO A 301 2.19 -0.68 11.22
C PRO A 301 1.99 0.66 11.97
N LYS A 302 2.28 0.63 13.29
CA LYS A 302 2.33 1.84 14.11
C LYS A 302 3.55 2.67 13.81
#